data_1080cf3e1c41686a00f53f8b9083d3e4
#
_entry.id   1080cf3e1c41686a00f53f8b9083d3e4
#
_cell.length_a   1.000
_cell.length_b   1.000
_cell.length_c   1.000
_cell.angle_alpha   90.00
_cell.angle_beta   90.00
_cell.angle_gamma   90.00
#
_symmetry.space_group_name_H-M   'P 1'
#
loop_
_entity.id
_entity.type
_entity.pdbx_description
1 polymer ?
#
loop_
_entity_poly.entity_id
_entity_poly.type
_entity_poly.pdbx_seq_one_letter_code
_entity_poly.pdbx_strand_id
1 'polypeptide(L)'
;MTHVIAFTRDGAELARIIAGQLGASAWASDKYSGGGVAPLGKPIAAWTAEHFSDSDALIFVSACGIAVRAIAPCLRHKSTDPAVVCLDDKGRNVISLLSGHLGGANELAQRVAAITGGRAVITTATDVNGKLAVDVWAKENGCAIENIRSVKHVSSAVLDGEKVGVAVTEMTMPSPWPATLWLRPKNLVLGVGCKRGTTFDALKAALDDFLDGAGVSPLSVSAVASIDIKKDEEGLKSLAESLGAPFVTFSAETLASVEGRFSHSEKVLSVTGVDNVCERAAVCAARPCALVRGKTLYKGITFALARRKPPAPADRENEE
;
A
#
# COMPACT_ATOMS: atom_id res chain seq x y z
N MET A 1 -12.48 -1.04 5.32
CA MET A 1 -13.37 -1.92 6.12
C MET A 1 -14.02 -2.95 5.20
N THR A 2 -14.16 -4.23 5.65
CA THR A 2 -14.79 -5.29 4.83
C THR A 2 -16.23 -5.53 5.29
N HIS A 3 -17.16 -5.71 4.34
CA HIS A 3 -18.57 -5.97 4.62
C HIS A 3 -19.06 -7.24 3.91
N VAL A 4 -19.83 -8.07 4.62
CA VAL A 4 -20.47 -9.28 4.09
C VAL A 4 -21.98 -9.07 4.13
N ILE A 5 -22.65 -9.22 2.98
CA ILE A 5 -24.03 -8.80 2.77
C ILE A 5 -24.88 -9.98 2.30
N ALA A 6 -26.04 -10.22 2.91
CA ALA A 6 -26.92 -11.35 2.57
C ALA A 6 -28.40 -10.94 2.49
N PHE A 7 -29.21 -11.78 1.82
CA PHE A 7 -30.63 -11.47 1.56
C PHE A 7 -31.59 -12.62 1.95
N THR A 8 -31.03 -13.73 2.42
CA THR A 8 -31.78 -14.92 2.83
C THR A 8 -31.37 -15.33 4.25
N ARG A 9 -32.12 -16.22 4.89
CA ARG A 9 -31.80 -16.73 6.23
C ARG A 9 -30.46 -17.49 6.22
N ASP A 10 -30.29 -18.44 5.28
CA ASP A 10 -29.07 -19.25 5.18
C ASP A 10 -27.87 -18.35 4.82
N GLY A 11 -28.09 -17.40 3.90
CA GLY A 11 -27.09 -16.41 3.54
C GLY A 11 -26.65 -15.51 4.69
N ALA A 12 -27.57 -15.10 5.57
CA ALA A 12 -27.25 -14.29 6.74
C ALA A 12 -26.38 -15.06 7.76
N GLU A 13 -26.68 -16.33 7.97
CA GLU A 13 -25.83 -17.20 8.81
C GLU A 13 -24.44 -17.40 8.19
N LEU A 14 -24.38 -17.64 6.90
CA LEU A 14 -23.11 -17.75 6.18
C LEU A 14 -22.32 -16.43 6.21
N ALA A 15 -23.00 -15.28 6.06
CA ALA A 15 -22.37 -13.96 6.16
C ALA A 15 -21.78 -13.72 7.56
N ARG A 16 -22.47 -14.14 8.61
CA ARG A 16 -21.99 -14.07 10.00
C ARG A 16 -20.72 -14.89 10.20
N ILE A 17 -20.68 -16.12 9.66
CA ILE A 17 -19.49 -17.00 9.74
C ILE A 17 -18.31 -16.38 9.01
N ILE A 18 -18.49 -15.94 7.76
CA ILE A 18 -17.44 -15.32 6.95
C ILE A 18 -16.92 -14.05 7.63
N ALA A 19 -17.83 -13.20 8.10
CA ALA A 19 -17.47 -11.95 8.78
C ALA A 19 -16.65 -12.21 10.05
N GLY A 20 -17.03 -13.18 10.87
CA GLY A 20 -16.31 -13.60 12.07
C GLY A 20 -14.89 -14.08 11.76
N GLN A 21 -14.68 -14.85 10.69
CA GLN A 21 -13.38 -15.37 10.28
C GLN A 21 -12.48 -14.29 9.66
N LEU A 22 -13.07 -13.28 9.02
CA LEU A 22 -12.33 -12.20 8.35
C LEU A 22 -12.15 -10.95 9.22
N GLY A 23 -12.77 -10.86 10.39
CA GLY A 23 -12.83 -9.63 11.18
C GLY A 23 -13.65 -8.53 10.47
N ALA A 24 -14.69 -8.92 9.73
CA ALA A 24 -15.54 -8.05 8.92
C ALA A 24 -16.89 -7.78 9.58
N SER A 25 -17.70 -6.89 9.00
CA SER A 25 -19.08 -6.62 9.42
C SER A 25 -20.07 -7.42 8.59
N ALA A 26 -21.02 -8.10 9.25
CA ALA A 26 -22.08 -8.83 8.59
C ALA A 26 -23.38 -8.00 8.52
N TRP A 27 -24.04 -8.02 7.36
CA TRP A 27 -25.28 -7.28 7.06
C TRP A 27 -26.29 -8.19 6.39
N ALA A 28 -27.56 -8.02 6.70
CA ALA A 28 -28.61 -8.73 5.99
C ALA A 28 -29.87 -7.85 5.81
N SER A 29 -30.77 -8.29 4.92
CA SER A 29 -32.12 -7.73 4.87
C SER A 29 -32.72 -7.73 6.28
N ASP A 30 -33.45 -6.69 6.65
CA ASP A 30 -33.93 -6.46 8.01
C ASP A 30 -34.66 -7.66 8.63
N LYS A 31 -35.37 -8.43 7.80
CA LYS A 31 -36.07 -9.67 8.19
C LYS A 31 -35.11 -10.75 8.72
N TYR A 32 -33.83 -10.74 8.31
CA TYR A 32 -32.85 -11.77 8.64
C TYR A 32 -31.66 -11.22 9.46
N SER A 33 -31.79 -9.99 9.97
CA SER A 33 -30.82 -9.39 10.87
C SER A 33 -30.96 -9.94 12.30
N GLY A 34 -29.92 -9.74 13.11
CA GLY A 34 -29.85 -10.23 14.49
C GLY A 34 -28.68 -11.20 14.68
N GLY A 35 -28.40 -11.59 15.94
CA GLY A 35 -27.34 -12.53 16.25
C GLY A 35 -25.92 -12.13 15.78
N GLY A 36 -25.62 -10.85 15.73
CA GLY A 36 -24.35 -10.33 15.21
C GLY A 36 -24.38 -9.90 13.74
N VAL A 37 -25.54 -9.98 13.09
CA VAL A 37 -25.77 -9.49 11.73
C VAL A 37 -26.59 -8.20 11.78
N ALA A 38 -26.05 -7.11 11.25
CA ALA A 38 -26.71 -5.80 11.23
C ALA A 38 -27.80 -5.74 10.14
N PRO A 39 -28.88 -4.96 10.34
CA PRO A 39 -29.88 -4.73 9.30
C PRO A 39 -29.33 -3.78 8.23
N LEU A 40 -29.71 -3.98 6.97
CA LEU A 40 -29.39 -3.04 5.89
C LEU A 40 -30.12 -1.71 6.06
N GLY A 41 -31.35 -1.72 6.60
CA GLY A 41 -32.17 -0.55 6.89
C GLY A 41 -32.61 0.26 5.66
N LYS A 42 -32.19 -0.14 4.46
CA LYS A 42 -32.46 0.54 3.18
C LYS A 42 -32.25 -0.41 2.00
N PRO A 43 -32.72 -0.03 0.79
CA PRO A 43 -32.44 -0.80 -0.43
C PRO A 43 -30.93 -0.96 -0.67
N ILE A 44 -30.53 -2.14 -1.16
CA ILE A 44 -29.11 -2.48 -1.35
C ILE A 44 -28.34 -1.48 -2.22
N ALA A 45 -28.96 -0.91 -3.23
CA ALA A 45 -28.31 0.09 -4.08
C ALA A 45 -27.94 1.36 -3.29
N ALA A 46 -28.82 1.82 -2.38
CA ALA A 46 -28.56 2.97 -1.52
C ALA A 46 -27.51 2.65 -0.46
N TRP A 47 -27.58 1.46 0.13
CA TRP A 47 -26.60 0.97 1.09
C TRP A 47 -25.21 0.88 0.44
N THR A 48 -25.12 0.31 -0.77
CA THR A 48 -23.86 0.16 -1.52
C THR A 48 -23.28 1.54 -1.88
N ALA A 49 -24.10 2.48 -2.32
CA ALA A 49 -23.64 3.84 -2.67
C ALA A 49 -22.98 4.57 -1.48
N GLU A 50 -23.44 4.32 -0.25
CA GLU A 50 -22.85 4.92 0.95
C GLU A 50 -21.53 4.27 1.38
N HIS A 51 -21.38 2.96 1.15
CA HIS A 51 -20.25 2.20 1.69
C HIS A 51 -19.18 1.87 0.65
N PHE A 52 -19.47 1.97 -0.64
CA PHE A 52 -18.60 1.50 -1.71
C PHE A 52 -17.22 2.16 -1.69
N SER A 53 -17.16 3.48 -1.59
CA SER A 53 -15.90 4.24 -1.68
C SER A 53 -15.01 4.07 -0.45
N ASP A 54 -15.59 3.77 0.71
CA ASP A 54 -14.89 3.69 2.00
C ASP A 54 -14.60 2.24 2.41
N SER A 55 -14.99 1.28 1.55
CA SER A 55 -14.76 -0.15 1.79
C SER A 55 -13.45 -0.61 1.16
N ASP A 56 -12.75 -1.51 1.85
CA ASP A 56 -11.67 -2.31 1.26
C ASP A 56 -12.27 -3.46 0.41
N ALA A 57 -13.38 -4.05 0.89
CA ALA A 57 -14.04 -5.14 0.20
C ALA A 57 -15.54 -5.25 0.52
N LEU A 58 -16.30 -5.72 -0.47
CA LEU A 58 -17.72 -6.10 -0.38
C LEU A 58 -17.88 -7.57 -0.78
N ILE A 59 -18.50 -8.37 0.08
CA ILE A 59 -18.78 -9.77 -0.14
C ILE A 59 -20.30 -9.98 -0.18
N PHE A 60 -20.85 -10.33 -1.33
CA PHE A 60 -22.28 -10.54 -1.52
C PHE A 60 -22.60 -12.04 -1.47
N VAL A 61 -23.34 -12.45 -0.43
CA VAL A 61 -23.95 -13.77 -0.35
C VAL A 61 -25.31 -13.69 -1.05
N SER A 62 -25.31 -13.83 -2.38
CA SER A 62 -26.48 -13.59 -3.22
C SER A 62 -26.28 -14.06 -4.67
N ALA A 63 -27.35 -13.97 -5.47
CA ALA A 63 -27.19 -14.09 -6.93
C ALA A 63 -26.31 -12.94 -7.47
N CYS A 64 -25.38 -13.25 -8.38
CA CYS A 64 -24.48 -12.27 -9.00
C CYS A 64 -25.20 -11.04 -9.58
N GLY A 65 -26.39 -11.23 -10.16
CA GLY A 65 -27.18 -10.11 -10.72
C GLY A 65 -27.59 -9.08 -9.67
N ILE A 66 -27.75 -9.46 -8.40
CA ILE A 66 -28.02 -8.51 -7.30
C ILE A 66 -26.76 -7.69 -7.02
N ALA A 67 -25.62 -8.36 -6.85
CA ALA A 67 -24.35 -7.70 -6.62
C ALA A 67 -23.99 -6.72 -7.75
N VAL A 68 -24.09 -7.16 -9.01
CA VAL A 68 -23.80 -6.35 -10.19
C VAL A 68 -24.67 -5.08 -10.23
N ARG A 69 -25.99 -5.21 -10.03
CA ARG A 69 -26.89 -4.04 -10.02
C ARG A 69 -26.63 -3.09 -8.86
N ALA A 70 -26.19 -3.61 -7.71
CA ALA A 70 -25.88 -2.79 -6.56
C ALA A 70 -24.60 -1.95 -6.77
N ILE A 71 -23.56 -2.53 -7.36
CA ILE A 71 -22.26 -1.86 -7.52
C ILE A 71 -22.18 -1.02 -8.81
N ALA A 72 -22.93 -1.37 -9.88
CA ALA A 72 -22.78 -0.73 -11.19
C ALA A 72 -22.83 0.81 -11.16
N PRO A 73 -23.73 1.47 -10.39
CA PRO A 73 -23.75 2.94 -10.31
C PRO A 73 -22.55 3.55 -9.57
N CYS A 74 -21.79 2.75 -8.82
CA CYS A 74 -20.70 3.21 -7.96
C CYS A 74 -19.33 3.06 -8.63
N LEU A 75 -19.23 2.32 -9.74
CA LEU A 75 -17.97 2.00 -10.41
C LEU A 75 -17.26 3.25 -10.92
N ARG A 76 -15.96 3.35 -10.67
CA ARG A 76 -15.09 4.45 -11.11
C ARG A 76 -13.89 3.95 -11.87
N HIS A 77 -12.97 3.28 -11.19
CA HIS A 77 -11.74 2.80 -11.80
C HIS A 77 -11.20 1.58 -11.06
N LYS A 78 -10.67 0.59 -11.81
CA LYS A 78 -10.17 -0.67 -11.30
C LYS A 78 -9.04 -0.57 -10.24
N SER A 79 -8.38 0.57 -10.13
CA SER A 79 -7.32 0.81 -9.13
C SER A 79 -7.83 1.43 -7.83
N THR A 80 -9.07 1.94 -7.81
CA THR A 80 -9.68 2.63 -6.67
C THR A 80 -10.93 1.95 -6.14
N ASP A 81 -11.61 1.18 -7.01
CA ASP A 81 -12.81 0.45 -6.62
C ASP A 81 -12.45 -0.71 -5.67
N PRO A 82 -13.24 -0.96 -4.63
CA PRO A 82 -12.99 -2.03 -3.66
C PRO A 82 -13.02 -3.42 -4.30
N ALA A 83 -12.45 -4.40 -3.60
CA ALA A 83 -12.62 -5.80 -3.95
C ALA A 83 -14.10 -6.19 -3.85
N VAL A 84 -14.66 -6.83 -4.88
CA VAL A 84 -16.02 -7.38 -4.80
C VAL A 84 -16.00 -8.88 -5.08
N VAL A 85 -16.52 -9.64 -4.11
CA VAL A 85 -16.71 -11.08 -4.20
C VAL A 85 -18.19 -11.39 -4.11
N CYS A 86 -18.66 -12.36 -4.88
CA CYS A 86 -20.04 -12.83 -4.83
C CYS A 86 -20.07 -14.35 -4.69
N LEU A 87 -20.93 -14.87 -3.82
CA LEU A 87 -21.07 -16.31 -3.63
C LEU A 87 -22.54 -16.70 -3.45
N ASP A 88 -22.85 -17.95 -3.75
CA ASP A 88 -24.18 -18.50 -3.51
C ASP A 88 -24.45 -18.76 -2.01
N ASP A 89 -25.72 -18.90 -1.63
CA ASP A 89 -26.16 -19.11 -0.24
C ASP A 89 -25.59 -20.37 0.45
N LYS A 90 -25.01 -21.26 -0.31
CA LYS A 90 -24.33 -22.47 0.21
C LYS A 90 -22.82 -22.35 0.22
N GLY A 91 -22.28 -21.23 -0.26
CA GLY A 91 -20.84 -20.97 -0.32
C GLY A 91 -20.07 -21.87 -1.29
N ARG A 92 -20.75 -22.52 -2.24
CA ARG A 92 -20.12 -23.49 -3.15
C ARG A 92 -19.26 -22.85 -4.21
N ASN A 93 -19.70 -21.72 -4.77
CA ASN A 93 -18.97 -20.97 -5.79
C ASN A 93 -18.73 -19.56 -5.29
N VAL A 94 -17.47 -19.22 -5.12
CA VAL A 94 -17.01 -17.92 -4.64
C VAL A 94 -16.35 -17.19 -5.80
N ILE A 95 -17.03 -16.19 -6.32
CA ILE A 95 -16.69 -15.52 -7.58
C ILE A 95 -15.97 -14.21 -7.28
N SER A 96 -14.75 -14.05 -7.79
CA SER A 96 -14.07 -12.77 -7.87
C SER A 96 -14.75 -11.91 -8.94
N LEU A 97 -15.57 -10.93 -8.50
CA LEU A 97 -16.45 -10.18 -9.39
C LEU A 97 -15.84 -8.88 -9.89
N LEU A 98 -15.10 -8.16 -9.04
CA LEU A 98 -14.50 -6.85 -9.35
C LEU A 98 -13.18 -6.68 -8.62
N SER A 99 -12.24 -5.94 -9.25
CA SER A 99 -10.93 -5.57 -8.68
C SER A 99 -10.09 -6.80 -8.29
N GLY A 100 -10.00 -7.78 -9.20
CA GLY A 100 -9.35 -9.08 -8.95
C GLY A 100 -7.91 -9.00 -8.47
N HIS A 101 -7.06 -8.19 -9.15
CA HIS A 101 -5.63 -8.06 -8.87
C HIS A 101 -5.34 -7.02 -7.79
N LEU A 102 -5.15 -5.75 -8.17
CA LEU A 102 -4.77 -4.66 -7.25
C LEU A 102 -5.76 -4.49 -6.09
N GLY A 103 -7.05 -4.65 -6.34
CA GLY A 103 -8.08 -4.61 -5.30
C GLY A 103 -8.09 -5.85 -4.39
N GLY A 104 -7.50 -6.99 -4.82
CA GLY A 104 -7.37 -8.19 -3.99
C GLY A 104 -8.58 -9.14 -4.01
N ALA A 105 -9.55 -8.98 -4.94
CA ALA A 105 -10.73 -9.82 -4.96
C ALA A 105 -10.42 -11.30 -5.29
N ASN A 106 -9.34 -11.60 -6.04
CA ASN A 106 -8.93 -12.97 -6.33
C ASN A 106 -8.46 -13.68 -5.05
N GLU A 107 -7.59 -13.04 -4.27
CA GLU A 107 -7.12 -13.57 -2.98
C GLU A 107 -8.29 -13.69 -1.97
N LEU A 108 -9.14 -12.67 -1.90
CA LEU A 108 -10.32 -12.70 -1.04
C LEU A 108 -11.26 -13.82 -1.41
N ALA A 109 -11.49 -14.09 -2.70
CA ALA A 109 -12.31 -15.21 -3.15
C ALA A 109 -11.71 -16.56 -2.73
N GLN A 110 -10.40 -16.73 -2.79
CA GLN A 110 -9.72 -17.94 -2.30
C GLN A 110 -9.88 -18.11 -0.79
N ARG A 111 -9.68 -17.05 -0.01
CA ARG A 111 -9.86 -17.04 1.45
C ARG A 111 -11.30 -17.39 1.85
N VAL A 112 -12.29 -16.77 1.20
CA VAL A 112 -13.71 -17.05 1.44
C VAL A 112 -14.05 -18.48 1.04
N ALA A 113 -13.54 -18.99 -0.07
CA ALA A 113 -13.72 -20.39 -0.49
C ALA A 113 -13.13 -21.37 0.54
N ALA A 114 -11.97 -21.07 1.12
CA ALA A 114 -11.39 -21.88 2.19
C ALA A 114 -12.28 -21.89 3.46
N ILE A 115 -12.91 -20.76 3.81
CA ILE A 115 -13.83 -20.65 4.95
C ILE A 115 -15.11 -21.48 4.70
N THR A 116 -15.65 -21.43 3.49
CA THR A 116 -16.93 -22.09 3.17
C THR A 116 -16.79 -23.54 2.74
N GLY A 117 -15.57 -24.00 2.48
CA GLY A 117 -15.32 -25.30 1.82
C GLY A 117 -15.74 -25.32 0.35
N GLY A 118 -15.93 -24.14 -0.25
CA GLY A 118 -16.35 -23.97 -1.63
C GLY A 118 -15.19 -23.87 -2.61
N ARG A 119 -15.49 -23.42 -3.81
CA ARG A 119 -14.54 -23.26 -4.91
C ARG A 119 -14.44 -21.78 -5.30
N ALA A 120 -13.21 -21.23 -5.32
CA ALA A 120 -12.96 -19.93 -5.91
C ALA A 120 -13.12 -19.98 -7.44
N VAL A 121 -13.86 -19.01 -8.00
CA VAL A 121 -14.06 -18.83 -9.44
C VAL A 121 -13.36 -17.56 -9.84
N ILE A 122 -12.18 -17.71 -10.44
CA ILE A 122 -11.32 -16.62 -10.90
C ILE A 122 -11.23 -16.71 -12.42
N THR A 123 -11.50 -15.60 -13.11
CA THR A 123 -11.54 -15.55 -14.58
C THR A 123 -10.47 -14.65 -15.16
N THR A 124 -9.59 -14.10 -14.34
CA THR A 124 -8.52 -13.19 -14.78
C THR A 124 -7.50 -13.95 -15.62
N ALA A 125 -7.22 -13.48 -16.83
CA ALA A 125 -6.40 -14.21 -17.81
C ALA A 125 -5.00 -14.58 -17.30
N THR A 126 -4.34 -13.73 -16.54
CA THR A 126 -3.02 -14.00 -15.94
C THR A 126 -3.08 -15.15 -14.94
N ASP A 127 -4.10 -15.19 -14.07
CA ASP A 127 -4.27 -16.25 -13.07
C ASP A 127 -4.60 -17.59 -13.75
N VAL A 128 -5.52 -17.58 -14.72
CA VAL A 128 -5.92 -18.79 -15.45
C VAL A 128 -4.74 -19.41 -16.23
N ASN A 129 -3.85 -18.56 -16.75
CA ASN A 129 -2.68 -19.01 -17.52
C ASN A 129 -1.41 -19.21 -16.65
N GLY A 130 -1.50 -19.10 -15.33
CA GLY A 130 -0.35 -19.23 -14.43
C GLY A 130 0.77 -18.21 -14.70
N LYS A 131 0.41 -17.03 -15.22
CA LYS A 131 1.37 -15.96 -15.52
C LYS A 131 1.47 -14.99 -14.36
N LEU A 132 2.69 -14.50 -14.14
CA LEU A 132 2.94 -13.51 -13.08
C LEU A 132 2.13 -12.23 -13.32
N ALA A 133 1.23 -11.91 -12.40
CA ALA A 133 0.58 -10.61 -12.32
C ALA A 133 1.56 -9.62 -11.66
N VAL A 134 2.29 -8.86 -12.47
CA VAL A 134 3.38 -7.97 -11.99
C VAL A 134 2.90 -6.87 -11.05
N ASP A 135 1.66 -6.46 -11.14
CA ASP A 135 1.01 -5.50 -10.25
C ASP A 135 0.71 -6.10 -8.86
N VAL A 136 0.26 -7.36 -8.81
CA VAL A 136 0.08 -8.12 -7.56
C VAL A 136 1.45 -8.31 -6.90
N TRP A 137 2.44 -8.78 -7.66
CA TRP A 137 3.79 -8.97 -7.16
C TRP A 137 4.39 -7.69 -6.59
N ALA A 138 4.19 -6.55 -7.26
CA ALA A 138 4.65 -5.25 -6.77
C ALA A 138 4.04 -4.89 -5.42
N LYS A 139 2.74 -5.11 -5.25
CA LYS A 139 2.02 -4.87 -3.99
C LYS A 139 2.54 -5.76 -2.86
N GLU A 140 2.65 -7.06 -3.11
CA GLU A 140 3.14 -8.06 -2.13
C GLU A 140 4.58 -7.78 -1.68
N ASN A 141 5.40 -7.24 -2.59
CA ASN A 141 6.81 -6.91 -2.33
C ASN A 141 7.03 -5.44 -1.94
N GLY A 142 5.97 -4.69 -1.60
CA GLY A 142 6.07 -3.31 -1.13
C GLY A 142 6.71 -2.35 -2.14
N CYS A 143 6.47 -2.58 -3.44
CA CYS A 143 6.96 -1.74 -4.52
C CYS A 143 5.87 -0.78 -5.03
N ALA A 144 6.22 0.48 -5.24
CA ALA A 144 5.40 1.39 -6.03
C ALA A 144 5.62 1.15 -7.53
N ILE A 145 4.58 1.28 -8.34
CA ILE A 145 4.67 1.17 -9.80
C ILE A 145 4.79 2.58 -10.38
N GLU A 146 5.95 2.89 -10.98
CA GLU A 146 6.20 4.24 -11.51
C GLU A 146 5.39 4.53 -12.77
N ASN A 147 5.34 3.59 -13.69
CA ASN A 147 4.63 3.73 -14.97
C ASN A 147 3.41 2.81 -15.05
N ILE A 148 2.43 3.04 -14.18
CA ILE A 148 1.23 2.18 -14.02
C ILE A 148 0.48 1.93 -15.34
N ARG A 149 0.51 2.87 -16.29
CA ARG A 149 -0.11 2.69 -17.61
C ARG A 149 0.54 1.57 -18.41
N SER A 150 1.82 1.29 -18.18
CA SER A 150 2.56 0.21 -18.84
C SER A 150 2.20 -1.18 -18.34
N VAL A 151 1.56 -1.31 -17.17
CA VAL A 151 1.13 -2.62 -16.61
C VAL A 151 0.26 -3.37 -17.61
N LYS A 152 -0.70 -2.68 -18.25
CA LYS A 152 -1.57 -3.32 -19.25
C LYS A 152 -0.80 -3.87 -20.45
N HIS A 153 0.15 -3.09 -20.96
CA HIS A 153 0.98 -3.51 -22.11
C HIS A 153 1.89 -4.66 -21.75
N VAL A 154 2.54 -4.59 -20.58
CA VAL A 154 3.41 -5.66 -20.07
C VAL A 154 2.62 -6.94 -19.83
N SER A 155 1.43 -6.86 -19.21
CA SER A 155 0.58 -8.04 -18.97
C SER A 155 0.09 -8.65 -20.28
N SER A 156 -0.30 -7.84 -21.28
CA SER A 156 -0.69 -8.35 -22.61
C SER A 156 0.49 -9.05 -23.29
N ALA A 157 1.65 -8.41 -23.37
CA ALA A 157 2.84 -8.98 -23.97
C ALA A 157 3.28 -10.31 -23.31
N VAL A 158 3.16 -10.40 -21.98
CA VAL A 158 3.43 -11.66 -21.23
C VAL A 158 2.43 -12.77 -21.63
N LEU A 159 1.15 -12.44 -21.81
CA LEU A 159 0.14 -13.41 -22.28
C LEU A 159 0.42 -13.87 -23.71
N ASP A 160 0.89 -12.96 -24.57
CA ASP A 160 1.26 -13.23 -25.96
C ASP A 160 2.63 -13.93 -26.09
N GLY A 161 3.32 -14.19 -24.97
CA GLY A 161 4.63 -14.86 -24.95
C GLY A 161 5.80 -13.96 -25.34
N GLU A 162 5.60 -12.64 -25.40
CA GLU A 162 6.64 -11.67 -25.71
C GLU A 162 7.58 -11.44 -24.51
N LYS A 163 8.81 -11.01 -24.82
CA LYS A 163 9.79 -10.64 -23.79
C LYS A 163 9.52 -9.22 -23.30
N VAL A 164 9.30 -9.06 -22.00
CA VAL A 164 9.11 -7.77 -21.32
C VAL A 164 10.19 -7.55 -20.27
N GLY A 165 10.53 -6.29 -20.01
CA GLY A 165 11.44 -5.90 -18.95
C GLY A 165 10.70 -5.46 -17.70
N VAL A 166 11.11 -6.00 -16.54
CA VAL A 166 10.68 -5.51 -15.21
C VAL A 166 11.92 -5.12 -14.44
N ALA A 167 12.05 -3.83 -14.11
CA ALA A 167 13.16 -3.32 -13.33
C ALA A 167 12.69 -3.05 -11.89
N VAL A 168 13.24 -3.78 -10.92
CA VAL A 168 12.97 -3.60 -9.48
C VAL A 168 14.16 -2.87 -8.87
N THR A 169 14.06 -1.57 -8.72
CA THR A 169 15.19 -0.74 -8.23
C THR A 169 14.71 0.62 -7.73
N GLU A 170 15.39 1.17 -6.72
CA GLU A 170 15.25 2.56 -6.31
C GLU A 170 16.01 3.53 -7.23
N MET A 171 16.97 3.03 -8.03
CA MET A 171 17.83 3.88 -8.85
C MET A 171 17.12 4.40 -10.09
N THR A 172 17.29 5.67 -10.39
CA THR A 172 16.92 6.25 -11.69
C THR A 172 17.97 5.94 -12.73
N MET A 173 17.56 5.33 -13.85
CA MET A 173 18.44 4.95 -14.95
C MET A 173 17.65 4.91 -16.27
N PRO A 174 18.33 4.94 -17.43
CA PRO A 174 17.68 4.70 -18.71
C PRO A 174 17.00 3.33 -18.75
N SER A 175 15.89 3.22 -19.48
CA SER A 175 15.16 1.96 -19.61
C SER A 175 16.05 0.88 -20.24
N PRO A 176 16.29 -0.24 -19.55
CA PRO A 176 17.16 -1.32 -20.07
C PRO A 176 16.51 -2.11 -21.22
N TRP A 177 15.18 -2.02 -21.38
CA TRP A 177 14.39 -2.64 -22.44
C TRP A 177 13.38 -1.64 -23.01
N PRO A 178 13.00 -1.76 -24.30
CA PRO A 178 12.01 -0.88 -24.93
C PRO A 178 10.68 -0.82 -24.16
N ALA A 179 10.22 -1.98 -23.66
CA ALA A 179 9.07 -2.06 -22.76
C ALA A 179 9.54 -2.41 -21.35
N THR A 180 9.71 -1.42 -20.51
CA THR A 180 10.18 -1.62 -19.12
C THR A 180 9.10 -1.17 -18.14
N LEU A 181 8.72 -2.08 -17.23
CA LEU A 181 7.94 -1.73 -16.05
C LEU A 181 8.88 -1.40 -14.90
N TRP A 182 8.71 -0.23 -14.30
CA TRP A 182 9.52 0.21 -13.17
C TRP A 182 8.79 -0.06 -11.86
N LEU A 183 9.36 -0.93 -11.04
CA LEU A 183 8.91 -1.23 -9.69
C LEU A 183 9.90 -0.61 -8.70
N ARG A 184 9.41 0.31 -7.87
CA ARG A 184 10.20 1.11 -6.92
C ARG A 184 10.01 0.56 -5.51
N PRO A 185 10.99 -0.20 -4.96
CA PRO A 185 10.91 -0.70 -3.60
C PRO A 185 10.77 0.47 -2.60
N LYS A 186 9.81 0.39 -1.68
CA LYS A 186 9.61 1.35 -0.59
C LYS A 186 10.61 1.09 0.55
N ASN A 187 11.90 1.29 0.28
CA ASN A 187 13.00 0.92 1.19
C ASN A 187 13.87 2.09 1.65
N LEU A 188 13.65 3.30 1.16
CA LEU A 188 14.43 4.48 1.55
C LEU A 188 13.72 5.28 2.63
N VAL A 189 14.48 5.78 3.62
CA VAL A 189 14.02 6.72 4.63
C VAL A 189 14.74 8.04 4.45
N LEU A 190 13.97 9.12 4.31
CA LEU A 190 14.47 10.49 4.18
C LEU A 190 14.54 11.14 5.56
N GLY A 191 15.74 11.42 6.05
CA GLY A 191 15.93 12.24 7.22
C GLY A 191 16.03 13.71 6.87
N VAL A 192 15.29 14.56 7.57
CA VAL A 192 15.18 15.99 7.26
C VAL A 192 15.51 16.85 8.49
N GLY A 193 16.34 17.86 8.28
CA GLY A 193 16.52 18.96 9.21
C GLY A 193 16.28 20.29 8.48
N CYS A 194 15.49 21.18 9.07
CA CYS A 194 15.21 22.49 8.47
C CYS A 194 15.03 23.58 9.54
N LYS A 195 15.05 24.84 9.14
CA LYS A 195 14.66 25.97 9.98
C LYS A 195 13.15 25.93 10.24
N ARG A 196 12.70 26.54 11.34
CA ARG A 196 11.29 26.70 11.64
C ARG A 196 10.60 27.51 10.54
N GLY A 197 9.38 27.10 10.14
CA GLY A 197 8.59 27.76 9.11
C GLY A 197 9.14 27.61 7.70
N THR A 198 10.00 26.60 7.41
CA THR A 198 10.42 26.31 6.04
C THR A 198 9.22 25.84 5.24
N THR A 199 8.95 26.49 4.10
CA THR A 199 7.79 26.21 3.26
C THR A 199 7.90 24.86 2.52
N PHE A 200 6.76 24.29 2.16
CA PHE A 200 6.71 23.06 1.33
C PHE A 200 7.48 23.24 0.02
N ASP A 201 7.27 24.35 -0.70
CA ASP A 201 7.92 24.60 -1.99
C ASP A 201 9.45 24.61 -1.89
N ALA A 202 9.98 25.25 -0.82
CA ALA A 202 11.42 25.25 -0.58
C ALA A 202 11.96 23.85 -0.26
N LEU A 203 11.23 23.07 0.55
CA LEU A 203 11.57 21.68 0.87
C LEU A 203 11.51 20.80 -0.38
N LYS A 204 10.46 20.95 -1.19
CA LYS A 204 10.25 20.14 -2.39
C LYS A 204 11.33 20.41 -3.44
N ALA A 205 11.62 21.67 -3.73
CA ALA A 205 12.67 22.03 -4.69
C ALA A 205 14.06 21.49 -4.25
N ALA A 206 14.40 21.64 -2.96
CA ALA A 206 15.64 21.11 -2.41
C ALA A 206 15.67 19.57 -2.40
N LEU A 207 14.52 18.91 -2.17
CA LEU A 207 14.41 17.47 -2.20
C LEU A 207 14.60 16.91 -3.63
N ASP A 208 14.00 17.54 -4.63
CA ASP A 208 14.12 17.11 -6.02
C ASP A 208 15.61 17.13 -6.44
N ASP A 209 16.32 18.22 -6.18
CA ASP A 209 17.75 18.29 -6.45
C ASP A 209 18.58 17.27 -5.66
N PHE A 210 18.20 17.00 -4.40
CA PHE A 210 18.86 15.99 -3.57
C PHE A 210 18.66 14.58 -4.11
N LEU A 211 17.42 14.20 -4.50
CA LEU A 211 17.11 12.88 -5.03
C LEU A 211 17.72 12.66 -6.42
N ASP A 212 17.67 13.68 -7.29
CA ASP A 212 18.32 13.66 -8.61
C ASP A 212 19.83 13.46 -8.46
N GLY A 213 20.47 14.23 -7.59
CA GLY A 213 21.89 14.07 -7.28
C GLY A 213 22.24 12.75 -6.57
N ALA A 214 21.28 12.04 -5.99
CA ALA A 214 21.43 10.70 -5.45
C ALA A 214 21.14 9.61 -6.51
N GLY A 215 20.51 9.96 -7.63
CA GLY A 215 20.09 9.03 -8.66
C GLY A 215 19.02 8.05 -8.19
N VAL A 216 18.07 8.50 -7.33
CA VAL A 216 17.03 7.62 -6.76
C VAL A 216 15.62 8.19 -7.00
N SER A 217 14.66 7.30 -7.17
CA SER A 217 13.27 7.65 -7.38
C SER A 217 12.59 8.10 -6.07
N PRO A 218 11.84 9.22 -6.07
CA PRO A 218 11.04 9.65 -4.91
C PRO A 218 10.00 8.60 -4.50
N LEU A 219 9.55 7.76 -5.42
CA LEU A 219 8.60 6.67 -5.15
C LEU A 219 9.17 5.59 -4.22
N SER A 220 10.50 5.52 -4.06
CA SER A 220 11.16 4.58 -3.15
C SER A 220 11.24 5.08 -1.71
N VAL A 221 10.85 6.34 -1.44
CA VAL A 221 10.79 6.87 -0.07
C VAL A 221 9.64 6.22 0.69
N SER A 222 9.96 5.57 1.80
CA SER A 222 9.02 4.85 2.66
C SER A 222 8.63 5.62 3.92
N ALA A 223 9.41 6.61 4.34
CA ALA A 223 9.14 7.49 5.47
C ALA A 223 9.96 8.77 5.39
N VAL A 224 9.43 9.86 5.95
CA VAL A 224 10.15 11.10 6.23
C VAL A 224 10.37 11.18 7.74
N ALA A 225 11.61 11.40 8.17
CA ALA A 225 12.00 11.37 9.58
C ALA A 225 12.66 12.66 10.03
N SER A 226 12.35 13.13 11.26
CA SER A 226 12.96 14.33 11.86
C SER A 226 12.99 14.23 13.39
N ILE A 227 13.32 15.32 14.05
CA ILE A 227 13.28 15.47 15.51
C ILE A 227 11.92 16.01 15.97
N ASP A 228 11.49 15.68 17.19
CA ASP A 228 10.17 15.99 17.77
C ASP A 228 9.81 17.47 17.79
N ILE A 229 10.81 18.36 17.96
CA ILE A 229 10.57 19.81 17.90
C ILE A 229 10.08 20.28 16.52
N LYS A 230 10.07 19.39 15.52
CA LYS A 230 9.62 19.61 14.15
C LYS A 230 8.28 18.91 13.82
N LYS A 231 7.65 18.24 14.78
CA LYS A 231 6.41 17.48 14.58
C LYS A 231 5.26 18.32 14.01
N ASP A 232 5.23 19.62 14.32
CA ASP A 232 4.16 20.55 13.93
C ASP A 232 4.55 21.46 12.74
N GLU A 233 5.65 21.18 12.04
CA GLU A 233 6.07 21.91 10.84
C GLU A 233 5.23 21.50 9.64
N GLU A 234 4.30 22.36 9.22
CA GLU A 234 3.38 22.07 8.10
C GLU A 234 4.10 21.74 6.80
N GLY A 235 5.22 22.41 6.50
CA GLY A 235 6.02 22.12 5.32
C GLY A 235 6.53 20.67 5.30
N LEU A 236 6.92 20.09 6.45
CA LEU A 236 7.38 18.70 6.54
C LEU A 236 6.22 17.69 6.41
N LYS A 237 5.06 18.01 6.99
CA LYS A 237 3.85 17.18 6.83
C LYS A 237 3.44 17.11 5.36
N SER A 238 3.32 18.27 4.70
CA SER A 238 2.99 18.37 3.28
C SER A 238 4.04 17.65 2.39
N LEU A 239 5.33 17.74 2.76
CA LEU A 239 6.39 17.00 2.04
C LEU A 239 6.18 15.49 2.14
N ALA A 240 5.89 14.96 3.34
CA ALA A 240 5.63 13.56 3.56
C ALA A 240 4.37 13.08 2.79
N GLU A 241 3.29 13.86 2.83
CA GLU A 241 2.07 13.61 2.06
C GLU A 241 2.35 13.55 0.55
N SER A 242 3.14 14.48 0.01
CA SER A 242 3.51 14.52 -1.41
C SER A 242 4.29 13.29 -1.87
N LEU A 243 5.00 12.63 -0.95
CA LEU A 243 5.74 11.37 -1.17
C LEU A 243 4.88 10.11 -0.92
N GLY A 244 3.63 10.29 -0.44
CA GLY A 244 2.81 9.17 0.02
C GLY A 244 3.51 8.36 1.11
N ALA A 245 4.18 9.04 2.06
CA ALA A 245 5.00 8.45 3.11
C ALA A 245 4.65 9.03 4.49
N PRO A 246 4.66 8.25 5.58
CA PRO A 246 4.44 8.75 6.92
C PRO A 246 5.55 9.73 7.34
N PHE A 247 5.15 10.76 8.09
CA PHE A 247 6.08 11.64 8.80
C PHE A 247 6.27 11.12 10.23
N VAL A 248 7.51 10.78 10.60
CA VAL A 248 7.86 10.23 11.92
C VAL A 248 8.88 11.14 12.60
N THR A 249 8.73 11.32 13.90
CA THR A 249 9.66 12.14 14.70
C THR A 249 10.20 11.38 15.90
N PHE A 250 11.36 11.77 16.38
CA PHE A 250 12.06 11.14 17.49
C PHE A 250 12.55 12.19 18.47
N SER A 251 12.63 11.84 19.76
CA SER A 251 13.21 12.72 20.78
C SER A 251 14.71 12.91 20.58
N ALA A 252 15.24 14.00 21.14
CA ALA A 252 16.68 14.27 21.12
C ALA A 252 17.50 13.12 21.73
N GLU A 253 17.03 12.53 22.85
CA GLU A 253 17.68 11.41 23.51
C GLU A 253 17.69 10.16 22.59
N THR A 254 16.57 9.86 21.92
CA THR A 254 16.50 8.75 20.97
C THR A 254 17.48 8.94 19.83
N LEU A 255 17.55 10.15 19.26
CA LEU A 255 18.50 10.44 18.18
C LEU A 255 19.96 10.39 18.68
N ALA A 256 20.26 10.88 19.87
CA ALA A 256 21.60 10.83 20.44
C ALA A 256 22.09 9.39 20.68
N SER A 257 21.17 8.47 21.04
CA SER A 257 21.47 7.05 21.27
C SER A 257 21.74 6.24 19.98
N VAL A 258 21.49 6.83 18.80
CA VAL A 258 21.75 6.15 17.52
C VAL A 258 23.25 5.99 17.31
N GLU A 259 23.72 4.74 17.33
CA GLU A 259 25.11 4.42 17.04
C GLU A 259 25.45 4.58 15.56
N GLY A 260 26.63 5.12 15.27
CA GLY A 260 27.12 5.33 13.91
C GLY A 260 28.11 6.49 13.82
N ARG A 261 28.67 6.69 12.63
CA ARG A 261 29.48 7.87 12.32
C ARG A 261 28.61 8.87 11.58
N PHE A 262 28.35 10.02 12.21
CA PHE A 262 27.51 11.08 11.68
C PHE A 262 28.31 12.39 11.58
N SER A 263 27.89 13.26 10.68
CA SER A 263 28.50 14.59 10.57
C SER A 263 28.11 15.43 11.78
N HIS A 264 29.09 16.14 12.35
CA HIS A 264 28.89 16.98 13.54
C HIS A 264 28.51 18.43 13.18
N SER A 265 27.67 19.06 14.00
CA SER A 265 27.32 20.47 13.90
C SER A 265 27.02 21.10 15.26
N GLU A 266 27.93 21.94 15.75
CA GLU A 266 27.79 22.70 17.00
C GLU A 266 26.48 23.51 17.04
N LYS A 267 26.14 24.17 15.90
CA LYS A 267 24.91 24.95 15.79
C LYS A 267 23.65 24.11 15.95
N VAL A 268 23.63 22.89 15.40
CA VAL A 268 22.50 21.98 15.56
C VAL A 268 22.46 21.46 16.99
N LEU A 269 23.59 21.09 17.55
CA LEU A 269 23.70 20.63 18.93
C LEU A 269 23.16 21.65 19.94
N SER A 270 23.53 22.92 19.80
CA SER A 270 23.07 24.00 20.71
C SER A 270 21.55 24.25 20.64
N VAL A 271 20.89 23.93 19.52
CA VAL A 271 19.46 24.19 19.32
C VAL A 271 18.61 22.98 19.62
N THR A 272 19.09 21.78 19.28
CA THR A 272 18.28 20.56 19.28
C THR A 272 18.72 19.53 20.32
N GLY A 273 19.89 19.71 20.97
CA GLY A 273 20.46 18.72 21.87
C GLY A 273 21.15 17.54 21.18
N VAL A 274 21.18 17.51 19.84
CA VAL A 274 21.88 16.49 19.04
C VAL A 274 22.73 17.15 17.96
N ASP A 275 23.88 16.57 17.66
CA ASP A 275 24.85 17.11 16.70
C ASP A 275 24.40 16.96 15.22
N ASN A 276 23.46 16.06 14.97
CA ASN A 276 22.94 15.79 13.63
C ASN A 276 21.52 15.22 13.69
N VAL A 277 20.56 15.94 13.09
CA VAL A 277 19.16 15.51 13.05
C VAL A 277 18.90 14.59 11.84
N CYS A 278 19.26 15.02 10.61
CA CYS A 278 18.83 14.33 9.40
C CYS A 278 19.41 12.91 9.28
N GLU A 279 20.71 12.71 9.50
CA GLU A 279 21.32 11.37 9.40
C GLU A 279 20.82 10.46 10.50
N ARG A 280 20.78 10.94 11.76
CA ARG A 280 20.32 10.13 12.89
C ARG A 280 18.85 9.75 12.77
N ALA A 281 17.98 10.68 12.34
CA ALA A 281 16.56 10.39 12.12
C ALA A 281 16.35 9.39 10.97
N ALA A 282 17.09 9.54 9.86
CA ALA A 282 17.03 8.57 8.76
C ALA A 282 17.42 7.15 9.22
N VAL A 283 18.53 7.03 9.94
CA VAL A 283 19.02 5.74 10.45
C VAL A 283 18.07 5.19 11.51
N CYS A 284 17.57 6.01 12.43
CA CYS A 284 16.63 5.58 13.48
C CYS A 284 15.36 4.97 12.88
N ALA A 285 14.76 5.64 11.91
CA ALA A 285 13.51 5.18 11.26
C ALA A 285 13.70 4.01 10.29
N ALA A 286 14.93 3.76 9.83
CA ALA A 286 15.21 2.73 8.82
C ALA A 286 15.73 1.40 9.39
N ARG A 287 16.07 1.29 10.69
CA ARG A 287 16.75 0.11 11.27
C ARG A 287 16.02 -1.22 11.04
N PRO A 288 16.77 -2.30 10.71
CA PRO A 288 18.17 -2.36 10.36
C PRO A 288 18.46 -1.73 9.00
N CYS A 289 19.54 -0.96 8.88
CA CYS A 289 19.75 -0.12 7.68
C CYS A 289 21.24 0.09 7.33
N ALA A 290 21.44 0.76 6.19
CA ALA A 290 22.69 1.41 5.83
C ALA A 290 22.41 2.88 5.45
N LEU A 291 23.25 3.80 5.87
CA LEU A 291 23.23 5.18 5.41
C LEU A 291 23.73 5.21 3.94
N VAL A 292 22.83 5.59 3.02
CA VAL A 292 23.11 5.58 1.57
C VAL A 292 23.73 6.90 1.14
N ARG A 293 23.20 8.00 1.66
CA ARG A 293 23.71 9.36 1.42
C ARG A 293 23.70 10.16 2.71
N GLY A 294 24.86 10.66 3.09
CA GLY A 294 25.04 11.50 4.27
C GLY A 294 24.43 12.88 4.08
N LYS A 295 24.54 13.70 5.14
CA LYS A 295 24.00 15.04 5.21
C LYS A 295 24.41 15.90 4.01
N THR A 296 23.43 16.39 3.28
CA THR A 296 23.58 17.38 2.21
C THR A 296 22.81 18.66 2.61
N LEU A 297 23.43 19.81 2.44
CA LEU A 297 22.91 21.12 2.90
C LEU A 297 22.37 21.94 1.72
N TYR A 298 21.15 22.47 1.87
CA TYR A 298 20.47 23.39 0.95
C TYR A 298 19.90 24.59 1.71
N LYS A 299 20.53 25.74 1.64
CA LYS A 299 20.02 27.04 2.22
C LYS A 299 19.27 26.90 3.57
N GLY A 300 19.79 26.08 4.49
CA GLY A 300 19.17 25.85 5.81
C GLY A 300 18.24 24.66 5.90
N ILE A 301 18.16 23.85 4.85
CA ILE A 301 17.54 22.54 4.82
C ILE A 301 18.64 21.48 4.71
N THR A 302 18.52 20.37 5.41
CA THR A 302 19.46 19.26 5.33
C THR A 302 18.69 17.96 5.07
N PHE A 303 19.21 17.15 4.17
CA PHE A 303 18.69 15.82 3.89
C PHE A 303 19.76 14.75 4.09
N ALA A 304 19.33 13.56 4.43
CA ALA A 304 20.10 12.32 4.42
C ALA A 304 19.22 11.16 4.03
N LEU A 305 19.78 10.11 3.41
CA LEU A 305 19.05 8.89 3.03
C LEU A 305 19.64 7.68 3.74
N ALA A 306 18.77 6.88 4.37
CA ALA A 306 19.09 5.54 4.84
C ALA A 306 18.27 4.51 4.06
N ARG A 307 18.87 3.36 3.74
CA ARG A 307 18.18 2.22 3.10
C ARG A 307 17.93 1.16 4.14
N ARG A 308 16.67 0.73 4.29
CA ARG A 308 16.29 -0.44 5.08
C ARG A 308 16.93 -1.69 4.48
N LYS A 309 17.54 -2.52 5.32
CA LYS A 309 17.93 -3.86 4.86
C LYS A 309 16.66 -4.67 4.63
N PRO A 310 16.60 -5.47 3.55
CA PRO A 310 15.52 -6.44 3.40
C PRO A 310 15.52 -7.35 4.63
N PRO A 311 14.34 -7.86 5.07
CA PRO A 311 14.31 -8.93 6.05
C PRO A 311 15.21 -10.07 5.55
N ALA A 312 15.92 -10.73 6.47
CA ALA A 312 16.65 -11.94 6.10
C ALA A 312 15.64 -12.90 5.44
N PRO A 313 16.03 -13.59 4.34
CA PRO A 313 15.17 -14.61 3.78
C PRO A 313 14.79 -15.56 4.92
N ALA A 314 13.48 -15.75 5.12
CA ALA A 314 13.02 -16.83 5.99
C ALA A 314 13.66 -18.10 5.43
N ASP A 315 14.38 -18.85 6.27
CA ASP A 315 14.88 -20.16 5.91
C ASP A 315 13.67 -20.93 5.35
N ARG A 316 13.62 -21.10 4.03
CA ARG A 316 12.71 -22.07 3.45
C ARG A 316 13.30 -23.41 3.87
N GLU A 317 12.78 -23.96 4.97
CA GLU A 317 12.98 -25.36 5.27
C GLU A 317 12.61 -26.11 3.98
N ASN A 318 13.60 -26.83 3.44
CA ASN A 318 13.49 -27.64 2.27
C ASN A 318 12.34 -28.63 2.49
N GLU A 319 11.20 -28.39 1.90
CA GLU A 319 10.24 -29.46 1.60
C GLU A 319 10.78 -30.21 0.38
N GLU A 320 11.54 -31.27 0.67
CA GLU A 320 11.80 -32.37 -0.29
C GLU A 320 10.57 -33.25 -0.46
#